data_c940d75fdaba9ae799854359488b15fd
#
_entry.id   c940d75fdaba9ae799854359488b15fd
#
_cell.length_a   1.000
_cell.length_b   1.000
_cell.length_c   1.000
_cell.angle_alpha   90.00
_cell.angle_beta   90.00
_cell.angle_gamma   90.00
#
_symmetry.space_group_name_H-M   'P 1'
#
loop_
_entity.id
_entity.type
_entity.pdbx_description
1 polymer ?
#
loop_
_entity_poly.entity_id
_entity_poly.type
_entity_poly.pdbx_seq_one_letter_code
_entity_poly.pdbx_strand_id
1 'polypeptide(L)'
;IVLVWIVRWTTHEEALALLQTQPITTQPILRATVEPYPINPFHWHAIVETAYFYQTADINTRLGRVDSDPHQDVIYKPEETPAIEAAKRTPLGQAYLDWGRWAVVRDVGQEPVSGFPPPELPPGSNWTTVQFTDLRFDYAFRGEGRSTGPPPLSGWVYIVDGREEAGEIMNGREEK
;
A
#
# COMPACT_ATOMS: atom_id res chain seq x y z
N ILE A 1 -24.67 13.39 -12.56
CA ILE A 1 -23.31 13.62 -12.01
C ILE A 1 -23.39 14.21 -10.60
N VAL A 2 -24.11 15.32 -10.36
CA VAL A 2 -24.21 15.98 -9.05
C VAL A 2 -24.74 15.02 -7.96
N LEU A 3 -25.76 14.21 -8.26
CA LEU A 3 -26.34 13.27 -7.31
C LEU A 3 -25.31 12.22 -6.84
N VAL A 4 -24.47 11.72 -7.74
CA VAL A 4 -23.39 10.77 -7.40
C VAL A 4 -22.38 11.38 -6.43
N TRP A 5 -22.04 12.65 -6.63
CA TRP A 5 -21.14 13.38 -5.71
C TRP A 5 -21.76 13.59 -4.34
N ILE A 6 -23.05 13.94 -4.27
CA ILE A 6 -23.77 14.07 -3.01
C ILE A 6 -23.79 12.75 -2.25
N VAL A 7 -24.15 11.65 -2.94
CA VAL A 7 -24.15 10.31 -2.34
C VAL A 7 -22.76 9.93 -1.84
N ARG A 8 -21.72 10.13 -2.63
CA ARG A 8 -20.36 9.84 -2.20
C ARG A 8 -19.91 10.68 -1.01
N TRP A 9 -20.26 11.95 -0.99
CA TRP A 9 -19.90 12.81 0.13
C TRP A 9 -20.61 12.39 1.42
N THR A 10 -21.91 12.15 1.36
CA THR A 10 -22.69 11.69 2.55
C THR A 10 -22.21 10.35 3.06
N THR A 11 -21.96 9.38 2.18
CA THR A 11 -21.46 8.05 2.59
C THR A 11 -20.00 8.07 3.06
N HIS A 12 -19.20 9.06 2.63
CA HIS A 12 -17.86 9.29 3.18
C HIS A 12 -17.91 9.70 4.65
N GLU A 13 -18.75 10.71 4.99
CA GLU A 13 -18.93 11.17 6.36
C GLU A 13 -19.49 10.03 7.25
N GLU A 14 -20.39 9.23 6.71
CA GLU A 14 -20.95 8.07 7.40
C GLU A 14 -19.86 6.99 7.63
N ALA A 15 -19.00 6.72 6.66
CA ALA A 15 -17.91 5.77 6.80
C ALA A 15 -16.88 6.23 7.86
N LEU A 16 -16.56 7.52 7.92
CA LEU A 16 -15.71 8.08 8.98
C LEU A 16 -16.35 7.94 10.37
N ALA A 17 -17.65 8.23 10.48
CA ALA A 17 -18.39 8.06 11.73
C ALA A 17 -18.45 6.60 12.19
N LEU A 18 -18.63 5.65 11.25
CA LEU A 18 -18.58 4.21 11.54
C LEU A 18 -17.19 3.80 12.06
N LEU A 19 -16.12 4.24 11.43
CA LEU A 19 -14.76 3.93 11.88
C LEU A 19 -14.47 4.47 13.29
N GLN A 20 -15.03 5.62 13.65
CA GLN A 20 -14.92 6.19 15.00
C GLN A 20 -15.72 5.42 16.05
N THR A 21 -16.91 4.92 15.70
CA THR A 21 -17.80 4.20 16.62
C THR A 21 -17.51 2.71 16.71
N GLN A 22 -16.86 2.15 15.68
CA GLN A 22 -16.43 0.74 15.60
C GLN A 22 -14.91 0.70 15.37
N PRO A 23 -14.09 1.03 16.38
CA PRO A 23 -12.64 1.09 16.21
C PRO A 23 -12.07 -0.30 15.91
N ILE A 24 -11.21 -0.38 14.90
CA ILE A 24 -10.56 -1.62 14.46
C ILE A 24 -9.27 -1.93 15.24
N THR A 25 -8.78 -0.98 16.01
CA THR A 25 -7.58 -1.14 16.86
C THR A 25 -7.77 -0.48 18.21
N THR A 26 -7.08 -1.00 19.22
CA THR A 26 -6.98 -0.40 20.56
C THR A 26 -5.75 0.47 20.72
N GLN A 27 -4.84 0.48 19.73
CA GLN A 27 -3.63 1.28 19.76
C GLN A 27 -3.93 2.76 19.44
N PRO A 28 -3.13 3.70 19.96
CA PRO A 28 -3.24 5.10 19.62
C PRO A 28 -3.13 5.31 18.10
N ILE A 29 -4.13 5.97 17.52
CA ILE A 29 -4.22 6.26 16.10
C ILE A 29 -3.45 7.55 15.82
N LEU A 30 -2.49 7.50 14.90
CA LEU A 30 -1.73 8.67 14.43
C LEU A 30 -2.50 9.40 13.33
N ARG A 31 -3.05 8.65 12.38
CA ARG A 31 -3.93 9.15 11.32
C ARG A 31 -4.84 8.04 10.80
N ALA A 32 -5.97 8.43 10.21
CA ALA A 32 -6.90 7.52 9.56
C ALA A 32 -7.50 8.15 8.32
N THR A 33 -7.90 7.32 7.36
CA THR A 33 -8.65 7.73 6.18
C THR A 33 -9.65 6.67 5.78
N VAL A 34 -10.62 7.06 4.96
CA VAL A 34 -11.51 6.16 4.24
C VAL A 34 -11.46 6.51 2.76
N GLU A 35 -11.10 5.52 1.93
CA GLU A 35 -10.95 5.66 0.50
C GLU A 35 -12.11 4.98 -0.23
N PRO A 36 -12.66 5.58 -1.30
CA PRO A 36 -13.81 5.02 -1.97
C PRO A 36 -13.45 3.80 -2.82
N TYR A 37 -14.25 2.74 -2.77
CA TYR A 37 -14.20 1.72 -3.81
C TYR A 37 -14.64 2.30 -5.17
N PRO A 38 -14.00 1.90 -6.27
CA PRO A 38 -14.21 2.56 -7.58
C PRO A 38 -15.66 2.54 -8.08
N ILE A 39 -16.40 1.46 -7.84
CA ILE A 39 -17.71 1.22 -8.44
C ILE A 39 -18.85 1.41 -7.44
N ASN A 40 -18.66 1.04 -6.17
CA ASN A 40 -19.72 1.04 -5.17
C ASN A 40 -19.60 2.24 -4.21
N PRO A 41 -20.53 3.22 -4.26
CA PRO A 41 -20.46 4.40 -3.41
C PRO A 41 -20.73 4.14 -1.93
N PHE A 42 -21.15 2.94 -1.55
CA PHE A 42 -21.44 2.53 -0.17
C PHE A 42 -20.35 1.65 0.44
N HIS A 43 -19.30 1.35 -0.33
CA HIS A 43 -18.15 0.60 0.12
C HIS A 43 -16.92 1.51 0.20
N TRP A 44 -16.24 1.41 1.33
CA TRP A 44 -15.08 2.25 1.66
C TRP A 44 -13.96 1.38 2.21
N HIS A 45 -12.76 1.68 1.81
CA HIS A 45 -11.54 1.08 2.34
C HIS A 45 -10.96 2.00 3.40
N ALA A 46 -10.95 1.55 4.66
CA ALA A 46 -10.35 2.29 5.75
C ALA A 46 -8.89 1.92 5.92
N ILE A 47 -8.06 2.91 6.22
CA ILE A 47 -6.66 2.75 6.58
C ILE A 47 -6.43 3.51 7.88
N VAL A 48 -5.95 2.82 8.89
CA VAL A 48 -5.59 3.38 10.19
C VAL A 48 -4.10 3.17 10.43
N GLU A 49 -3.40 4.23 10.78
CA GLU A 49 -1.98 4.19 11.11
C GLU A 49 -1.77 4.28 12.61
N THR A 50 -0.96 3.40 13.14
CA THR A 50 -0.44 3.43 14.51
C THR A 50 1.08 3.68 14.51
N ALA A 51 1.71 3.68 15.66
CA ALA A 51 3.16 3.79 15.74
C ALA A 51 3.90 2.61 15.07
N TYR A 52 3.31 1.41 15.08
CA TYR A 52 4.00 0.17 14.70
C TYR A 52 3.46 -0.51 13.45
N PHE A 53 2.21 -0.22 13.09
CA PHE A 53 1.54 -0.89 11.96
C PHE A 53 0.46 0.00 11.35
N TYR A 54 0.06 -0.39 10.15
CA TYR A 54 -1.20 0.02 9.53
C TYR A 54 -2.23 -1.08 9.71
N GLN A 55 -3.48 -0.72 9.90
CA GLN A 55 -4.58 -1.66 9.89
C GLN A 55 -5.62 -1.19 8.88
N THR A 56 -6.10 -2.12 8.05
CA THR A 56 -7.10 -1.84 7.04
C THR A 56 -8.45 -2.43 7.43
N ALA A 57 -9.52 -1.90 6.86
CA ALA A 57 -10.88 -2.45 7.03
C ALA A 57 -11.75 -2.15 5.82
N ASP A 58 -12.73 -3.01 5.59
CA ASP A 58 -13.83 -2.75 4.68
C ASP A 58 -15.00 -2.16 5.43
N ILE A 59 -15.52 -1.02 4.95
CA ILE A 59 -16.71 -0.37 5.51
C ILE A 59 -17.86 -0.46 4.53
N ASN A 60 -18.99 -0.93 5.01
CA ASN A 60 -20.23 -0.93 4.27
C ASN A 60 -21.25 -0.01 4.96
N THR A 61 -21.43 1.19 4.42
CA THR A 61 -22.31 2.20 5.02
C THR A 61 -23.79 1.78 4.98
N ARG A 62 -24.23 1.01 3.98
CA ARG A 62 -25.61 0.49 3.93
C ARG A 62 -25.93 -0.48 5.07
N LEU A 63 -24.93 -1.22 5.51
CA LEU A 63 -25.07 -2.21 6.59
C LEU A 63 -24.64 -1.65 7.94
N GLY A 64 -24.07 -0.44 7.98
CA GLY A 64 -23.49 0.15 9.19
C GLY A 64 -22.39 -0.69 9.79
N ARG A 65 -21.55 -1.34 8.94
CA ARG A 65 -20.58 -2.35 9.38
C ARG A 65 -19.16 -2.01 8.96
N VAL A 66 -18.23 -2.25 9.89
CA VAL A 66 -16.79 -2.20 9.68
C VAL A 66 -16.25 -3.61 9.84
N ASP A 67 -15.59 -4.12 8.81
CA ASP A 67 -14.98 -5.46 8.77
C ASP A 67 -13.46 -5.34 8.72
N SER A 68 -12.77 -5.89 9.72
CA SER A 68 -11.31 -5.98 9.75
C SER A 68 -10.91 -7.28 10.46
N ASP A 69 -9.99 -8.01 9.84
CA ASP A 69 -9.37 -9.19 10.44
C ASP A 69 -8.01 -8.79 11.05
N PRO A 70 -7.84 -8.85 12.38
CA PRO A 70 -6.61 -8.46 13.05
C PRO A 70 -5.39 -9.32 12.66
N HIS A 71 -5.58 -10.44 11.98
CA HIS A 71 -4.50 -11.32 11.52
C HIS A 71 -4.14 -11.10 10.04
N GLN A 72 -5.10 -10.64 9.23
CA GLN A 72 -4.91 -10.48 7.79
C GLN A 72 -4.78 -9.01 7.36
N ASP A 73 -5.43 -8.11 8.10
CA ASP A 73 -5.52 -6.70 7.72
C ASP A 73 -4.54 -5.80 8.50
N VAL A 74 -3.57 -6.41 9.19
CA VAL A 74 -2.48 -5.71 9.87
C VAL A 74 -1.21 -5.77 9.04
N ILE A 75 -0.63 -4.62 8.77
CA ILE A 75 0.60 -4.43 8.00
C ILE A 75 1.62 -3.75 8.89
N TYR A 76 2.55 -4.51 9.43
CA TYR A 76 3.63 -3.95 10.26
C TYR A 76 4.52 -3.02 9.46
N LYS A 77 4.90 -1.90 10.07
CA LYS A 77 5.87 -0.98 9.47
C LYS A 77 7.21 -1.69 9.35
N PRO A 78 7.80 -1.74 8.15
CA PRO A 78 9.09 -2.37 7.96
C PRO A 78 10.20 -1.63 8.71
N GLU A 79 11.20 -2.36 9.15
CA GLU A 79 12.43 -1.76 9.67
C GLU A 79 13.18 -1.05 8.54
N GLU A 80 13.78 0.10 8.84
CA GLU A 80 14.62 0.82 7.89
C GLU A 80 15.94 0.06 7.69
N THR A 81 16.17 -0.41 6.46
CA THR A 81 17.42 -1.03 6.05
C THR A 81 18.22 -0.10 5.14
N PRO A 82 19.55 -0.28 5.00
CA PRO A 82 20.34 0.49 4.02
C PRO A 82 19.79 0.42 2.60
N ALA A 83 19.21 -0.73 2.21
CA ALA A 83 18.57 -0.92 0.91
C ALA A 83 17.29 -0.08 0.78
N ILE A 84 16.43 -0.06 1.80
CA ILE A 84 15.22 0.79 1.83
C ILE A 84 15.60 2.26 1.74
N GLU A 85 16.62 2.69 2.50
CA GLU A 85 17.09 4.07 2.44
C GLU A 85 17.64 4.43 1.06
N ALA A 86 18.40 3.52 0.43
CA ALA A 86 18.91 3.71 -0.93
C ALA A 86 17.77 3.82 -1.93
N ALA A 87 16.81 2.90 -1.89
CA ALA A 87 15.65 2.89 -2.78
C ALA A 87 14.79 4.15 -2.66
N LYS A 88 14.60 4.68 -1.46
CA LYS A 88 13.87 5.95 -1.24
C LYS A 88 14.55 7.17 -1.88
N ARG A 89 15.86 7.11 -2.14
CA ARG A 89 16.63 8.18 -2.78
C ARG A 89 16.63 8.11 -4.31
N THR A 90 16.20 7.01 -4.90
CA THR A 90 16.10 6.85 -6.35
C THR A 90 15.01 7.75 -6.94
N PRO A 91 15.05 8.07 -8.24
CA PRO A 91 13.99 8.82 -8.92
C PRO A 91 12.59 8.23 -8.69
N LEU A 92 12.45 6.91 -8.84
CA LEU A 92 11.18 6.23 -8.58
C LEU A 92 10.77 6.36 -7.12
N GLY A 93 11.69 6.11 -6.19
CA GLY A 93 11.43 6.20 -4.75
C GLY A 93 10.96 7.59 -4.34
N GLN A 94 11.61 8.64 -4.81
CA GLN A 94 11.22 10.03 -4.55
C GLN A 94 9.85 10.34 -5.14
N ALA A 95 9.63 10.04 -6.42
CA ALA A 95 8.33 10.24 -7.06
C ALA A 95 7.23 9.46 -6.35
N TYR A 96 7.52 8.23 -5.93
CA TYR A 96 6.54 7.40 -5.21
C TYR A 96 6.15 8.00 -3.86
N LEU A 97 7.12 8.50 -3.08
CA LEU A 97 6.87 9.08 -1.77
C LEU A 97 6.19 10.46 -1.85
N ASP A 98 6.36 11.18 -2.95
CA ASP A 98 5.71 12.47 -3.17
C ASP A 98 4.18 12.32 -3.38
N TRP A 99 3.73 11.29 -4.10
CA TRP A 99 2.31 11.08 -4.35
C TRP A 99 1.65 10.04 -3.45
N GLY A 100 2.42 9.08 -2.95
CA GLY A 100 1.96 7.96 -2.13
C GLY A 100 1.65 8.37 -0.70
N ARG A 101 0.38 8.67 -0.42
CA ARG A 101 -0.03 9.13 0.93
C ARG A 101 0.09 8.07 2.01
N TRP A 102 -0.01 6.80 1.62
CA TRP A 102 0.01 5.63 2.51
C TRP A 102 1.03 4.62 2.02
N ALA A 103 2.19 5.16 1.62
CA ALA A 103 3.27 4.37 1.08
C ALA A 103 3.88 3.44 2.15
N VAL A 104 4.02 2.17 1.79
CA VAL A 104 4.78 1.16 2.52
C VAL A 104 5.94 0.73 1.64
N VAL A 105 7.17 0.82 2.17
CA VAL A 105 8.40 0.46 1.46
C VAL A 105 9.00 -0.75 2.16
N ARG A 106 9.17 -1.86 1.45
CA ARG A 106 9.65 -3.13 2.00
C ARG A 106 10.85 -3.65 1.24
N ASP A 107 11.82 -4.14 1.97
CA ASP A 107 12.86 -5.02 1.44
C ASP A 107 12.30 -6.44 1.37
N VAL A 108 12.11 -6.97 0.17
CA VAL A 108 11.56 -8.32 -0.06
C VAL A 108 12.65 -9.35 -0.35
N GLY A 109 13.92 -8.96 -0.21
CA GLY A 109 15.05 -9.84 -0.43
C GLY A 109 15.33 -10.08 -1.92
N GLN A 110 15.98 -11.18 -2.23
CA GLN A 110 16.37 -11.53 -3.59
C GLN A 110 15.20 -12.13 -4.39
N GLU A 111 14.07 -11.42 -4.42
CA GLU A 111 12.90 -11.81 -5.21
C GLU A 111 12.87 -11.02 -6.53
N PRO A 112 13.04 -11.68 -7.69
CA PRO A 112 12.95 -11.01 -8.96
C PRO A 112 11.51 -10.59 -9.26
N VAL A 113 11.33 -9.40 -9.81
CA VAL A 113 10.02 -8.95 -10.28
C VAL A 113 9.63 -9.73 -11.53
N SER A 114 8.41 -10.27 -11.55
CA SER A 114 7.92 -11.09 -12.66
C SER A 114 8.01 -10.34 -14.00
N GLY A 115 8.72 -10.94 -14.97
CA GLY A 115 8.97 -10.34 -16.28
C GLY A 115 10.14 -9.34 -16.34
N PHE A 116 10.76 -9.04 -15.21
CA PHE A 116 11.90 -8.11 -15.10
C PHE A 116 12.98 -8.73 -14.23
N PRO A 117 13.85 -9.56 -14.80
CA PRO A 117 14.94 -10.15 -14.03
C PRO A 117 15.90 -9.05 -13.52
N PRO A 118 16.58 -9.29 -12.40
CA PRO A 118 17.61 -8.37 -11.95
C PRO A 118 18.68 -8.21 -13.06
N PRO A 119 19.29 -7.03 -13.17
CA PRO A 119 20.36 -6.81 -14.14
C PRO A 119 21.53 -7.77 -13.92
N GLU A 120 22.34 -7.99 -14.94
CA GLU A 120 23.57 -8.76 -14.83
C GLU A 120 24.52 -8.06 -13.85
N LEU A 121 24.79 -8.74 -12.74
CA LEU A 121 25.62 -8.18 -11.67
C LEU A 121 26.99 -8.85 -11.63
N PRO A 122 28.04 -8.15 -11.17
CA PRO A 122 29.34 -8.75 -10.94
C PRO A 122 29.26 -9.98 -10.02
N PRO A 123 30.08 -11.01 -10.23
CA PRO A 123 30.13 -12.17 -9.35
C PRO A 123 30.37 -11.77 -7.89
N GLY A 124 29.53 -12.24 -6.98
CA GLY A 124 29.65 -11.94 -5.55
C GLY A 124 28.90 -10.71 -5.06
N SER A 125 28.24 -9.95 -5.96
CA SER A 125 27.34 -8.86 -5.54
C SER A 125 26.13 -9.42 -4.79
N ASN A 126 25.76 -8.74 -3.71
CA ASN A 126 24.51 -9.01 -3.01
C ASN A 126 23.44 -8.01 -3.47
N TRP A 127 22.30 -8.51 -3.90
CA TRP A 127 21.21 -7.65 -4.35
C TRP A 127 19.92 -7.94 -3.59
N THR A 128 19.05 -6.95 -3.56
CA THR A 128 17.71 -7.10 -2.99
C THR A 128 16.71 -6.27 -3.80
N THR A 129 15.46 -6.67 -3.74
CA THR A 129 14.34 -5.95 -4.31
C THR A 129 13.66 -5.14 -3.21
N VAL A 130 13.54 -3.85 -3.42
CA VAL A 130 12.74 -2.97 -2.55
C VAL A 130 11.42 -2.66 -3.25
N GLN A 131 10.32 -3.02 -2.59
CA GLN A 131 8.96 -2.82 -3.09
C GLN A 131 8.33 -1.59 -2.46
N PHE A 132 7.68 -0.78 -3.29
CA PHE A 132 6.84 0.35 -2.91
C PHE A 132 5.38 -0.01 -3.17
N THR A 133 4.52 0.14 -2.17
CA THR A 133 3.07 -0.05 -2.29
C THR A 133 2.34 1.09 -1.61
N ASP A 134 1.18 1.49 -2.14
CA ASP A 134 0.30 2.45 -1.45
C ASP A 134 -0.96 1.73 -1.01
N LEU A 135 -1.23 1.76 0.28
CA LEU A 135 -2.34 1.02 0.90
C LEU A 135 -3.72 1.45 0.40
N ARG A 136 -3.84 2.62 -0.23
CA ARG A 136 -5.08 3.04 -0.89
C ARG A 136 -5.53 2.09 -2.00
N PHE A 137 -4.60 1.33 -2.56
CA PHE A 137 -4.84 0.38 -3.67
C PHE A 137 -4.73 -1.08 -3.23
N ASP A 138 -4.38 -1.33 -1.97
CA ASP A 138 -4.29 -2.68 -1.39
C ASP A 138 -5.64 -3.10 -0.78
N TYR A 139 -6.66 -3.20 -1.63
CA TYR A 139 -7.97 -3.71 -1.24
C TYR A 139 -8.39 -4.88 -2.13
N ALA A 140 -9.07 -5.85 -1.54
CA ALA A 140 -9.62 -6.97 -2.28
C ALA A 140 -10.81 -6.50 -3.15
N PHE A 141 -10.76 -6.75 -4.45
CA PHE A 141 -11.96 -6.69 -5.27
C PHE A 141 -12.91 -7.81 -4.80
N ARG A 142 -14.13 -7.43 -4.47
CA ARG A 142 -15.14 -8.33 -3.88
C ARG A 142 -15.30 -9.63 -4.67
N GLY A 143 -15.19 -10.75 -3.95
CA GLY A 143 -15.53 -12.10 -4.42
C GLY A 143 -14.35 -12.98 -4.79
N GLU A 144 -13.17 -12.44 -4.96
CA GLU A 144 -11.99 -13.16 -5.41
C GLU A 144 -10.90 -13.02 -4.36
N GLY A 145 -10.96 -13.25 -3.17
CA GLY A 145 -9.87 -13.16 -2.20
C GLY A 145 -8.82 -12.05 -2.47
N ARG A 146 -7.94 -11.73 -1.55
CA ARG A 146 -6.80 -10.85 -1.84
C ARG A 146 -6.07 -11.36 -3.09
N SER A 147 -5.86 -10.49 -4.07
CA SER A 147 -5.03 -10.80 -5.23
C SER A 147 -3.70 -11.37 -4.73
N THR A 148 -3.28 -12.50 -5.31
CA THR A 148 -1.97 -13.10 -5.00
C THR A 148 -0.80 -12.30 -5.57
N GLY A 149 -1.08 -11.25 -6.35
CA GLY A 149 -0.10 -10.35 -6.93
C GLY A 149 0.01 -9.04 -6.14
N PRO A 150 1.03 -8.25 -6.46
CA PRO A 150 1.21 -6.94 -5.84
C PRO A 150 0.04 -6.01 -6.20
N PRO A 151 -0.31 -5.07 -5.29
CA PRO A 151 -1.35 -4.07 -5.55
C PRO A 151 -1.08 -3.28 -6.84
N PRO A 152 -2.12 -2.75 -7.49
CA PRO A 152 -1.94 -1.82 -8.60
C PRO A 152 -1.05 -0.65 -8.22
N LEU A 153 -0.32 -0.13 -9.18
CA LEU A 153 0.60 1.01 -9.01
C LEU A 153 1.77 0.73 -8.04
N SER A 154 2.12 -0.54 -7.82
CA SER A 154 3.34 -0.89 -7.10
C SER A 154 4.58 -0.51 -7.90
N GLY A 155 5.64 -0.12 -7.19
CA GLY A 155 6.97 0.14 -7.73
C GLY A 155 8.00 -0.80 -7.12
N TRP A 156 9.09 -1.07 -7.83
CA TRP A 156 10.20 -1.87 -7.35
C TRP A 156 11.53 -1.25 -7.76
N VAL A 157 12.50 -1.37 -6.89
CA VAL A 157 13.87 -0.94 -7.15
C VAL A 157 14.80 -2.10 -6.80
N TYR A 158 15.68 -2.45 -7.72
CA TYR A 158 16.79 -3.36 -7.44
C TYR A 158 17.95 -2.59 -6.80
N ILE A 159 18.35 -2.99 -5.62
CA ILE A 159 19.47 -2.40 -4.87
C ILE A 159 20.59 -3.42 -4.76
N VAL A 160 21.80 -2.99 -5.09
CA VAL A 160 23.01 -3.81 -5.02
C VAL A 160 23.88 -3.34 -3.86
N ASP A 161 24.40 -4.30 -3.10
CA ASP A 161 25.26 -4.08 -1.93
C ASP A 161 24.69 -3.05 -0.92
N GLY A 162 23.33 -2.94 -0.89
CA GLY A 162 22.59 -2.07 0.00
C GLY A 162 22.70 -0.57 -0.30
N ARG A 163 23.25 -0.17 -1.46
CA ARG A 163 23.54 1.25 -1.76
C ARG A 163 23.27 1.69 -3.19
N GLU A 164 23.53 0.83 -4.15
CA GLU A 164 23.50 1.18 -5.57
C GLU A 164 22.19 0.71 -6.20
N GLU A 165 21.53 1.59 -6.92
CA GLU A 165 20.39 1.25 -7.74
C GLU A 165 20.83 0.49 -8.99
N ALA A 166 20.15 -0.60 -9.30
CA ALA A 166 20.44 -1.43 -10.46
C ALA A 166 19.25 -1.55 -11.43
N GLY A 167 18.12 -0.94 -11.13
CA GLY A 167 16.93 -0.89 -12.00
C GLY A 167 15.68 -0.50 -11.25
N GLU A 168 14.81 0.24 -11.95
CA GLU A 168 13.53 0.71 -11.44
C GLU A 168 12.38 0.17 -12.31
N ILE A 169 11.32 -0.29 -11.66
CA ILE A 169 10.15 -0.86 -12.33
C ILE A 169 8.89 -0.25 -11.71
N MET A 170 8.05 0.38 -12.52
CA MET A 170 6.78 0.93 -12.09
C MET A 170 5.61 0.22 -12.77
N ASN A 171 4.69 -0.32 -11.99
CA ASN A 171 3.48 -0.98 -12.47
C ASN A 171 3.76 -2.02 -13.60
N GLY A 172 4.83 -2.79 -13.46
CA GLY A 172 5.25 -3.79 -14.44
C GLY A 172 5.85 -3.23 -15.72
N ARG A 173 6.44 -2.03 -15.67
CA ARG A 173 7.22 -1.43 -16.75
C ARG A 173 8.56 -0.95 -16.21
N GLU A 174 9.62 -1.25 -16.94
CA GLU A 174 10.95 -0.72 -16.63
C GLU A 174 10.99 0.79 -16.89
N GLU A 175 11.40 1.56 -15.90
CA GLU A 175 11.65 2.99 -16.05
C GLU A 175 13.07 3.20 -16.57
N LYS A 176 13.24 4.12 -17.50
CA LYS A 176 14.52 4.41 -18.17
C LYS A 176 15.00 5.81 -17.83
#